data_b46081eb372f12c5cf099cdce245a5f5
#
_entry.id   b46081eb372f12c5cf099cdce245a5f5
#
_cell.length_a   1.000
_cell.length_b   1.000
_cell.length_c   1.000
_cell.angle_alpha   90.00
_cell.angle_beta   90.00
_cell.angle_gamma   90.00
#
_symmetry.space_group_name_H-M   'P 1'
#
loop_
_entity.id
_entity.type
_entity.pdbx_description
1 polymer ?
#
loop_
_entity_poly.entity_id
_entity_poly.type
_entity_poly.pdbx_seq_one_letter_code
_entity_poly.pdbx_strand_id
1 'polypeptide(L)'
;TALVSGYDFLSDGALSAAERLKTGGHTVDRSLIDEPGTSTPWTSAALLGKLFPSGEATPMLASVNAHYDHQALLSSAGDAGDGSDLVTAAQVAEKARLGGAEKLAGRVLFTMGCHAGLAVPDAYVGGAGAATAGDWAQTLAEAKVAVYVANTGYGIGDSSSVAYTERLMALYAKLLDGSLTAGQALTYAKQAYYGSLGAVGVYDTKILQQSTFYGLPFWEVSTNATQPTTSSTAARSSAAVEPTTDPTLGLQAPFTMTPTLTEVTTDDGRFWTADDMDPQVTHYQPTQPKTTLSVTATGKLAHGALISSLTSHDVTGVRPVVTTPVVDTTAAAPSVRSDDAAWPASIANITTWHSPEGLAQDLVLMPGQFTGSTHDGTGVQRLFDRVGASVLYRDPSDTDFTAPTVTQATGKPNA
;
A
#
# COMPACT_ATOMS: atom_id res chain seq x y z
N THR A 1 23.10 2.50 -0.13
CA THR A 1 22.39 3.01 -1.33
C THR A 1 21.24 2.10 -1.68
N ALA A 2 20.17 2.65 -2.22
CA ALA A 2 19.00 1.96 -2.74
C ALA A 2 18.80 2.31 -4.22
N LEU A 3 18.31 1.36 -5.03
CA LEU A 3 17.86 1.56 -6.39
C LEU A 3 16.35 1.41 -6.42
N VAL A 4 15.65 2.31 -7.12
CA VAL A 4 14.21 2.18 -7.37
C VAL A 4 13.96 2.37 -8.86
N SER A 5 13.23 1.43 -9.45
CA SER A 5 12.71 1.56 -10.81
C SER A 5 11.18 1.49 -10.82
N GLY A 6 10.58 1.99 -11.88
CA GLY A 6 9.14 1.93 -12.09
C GLY A 6 8.77 2.60 -13.40
N TYR A 7 7.61 2.25 -13.92
CA TYR A 7 7.02 2.90 -15.09
C TYR A 7 5.52 2.55 -15.15
N ASP A 8 4.82 3.19 -16.05
CA ASP A 8 3.40 2.99 -16.26
C ASP A 8 2.63 3.25 -14.96
N PHE A 9 1.59 2.49 -14.64
CA PHE A 9 0.81 2.63 -13.42
C PHE A 9 1.62 2.37 -12.13
N LEU A 10 2.83 1.79 -12.21
CA LEU A 10 3.72 1.56 -11.06
C LEU A 10 4.62 2.76 -10.73
N SER A 11 4.59 3.85 -11.54
CA SER A 11 5.50 5.00 -11.36
C SER A 11 5.29 5.71 -10.03
N ASP A 12 4.05 5.99 -9.65
CA ASP A 12 3.71 6.69 -8.41
C ASP A 12 4.00 5.85 -7.16
N GLY A 13 3.75 4.53 -7.23
CA GLY A 13 4.17 3.57 -6.22
C GLY A 13 5.69 3.53 -6.05
N ALA A 14 6.44 3.52 -7.15
CA ALA A 14 7.89 3.56 -7.14
C ALA A 14 8.43 4.88 -6.54
N LEU A 15 7.85 6.02 -6.90
CA LEU A 15 8.17 7.33 -6.31
C LEU A 15 7.90 7.33 -4.80
N SER A 16 6.75 6.79 -4.38
CA SER A 16 6.40 6.68 -2.96
C SER A 16 7.41 5.80 -2.21
N ALA A 17 7.80 4.66 -2.76
CA ALA A 17 8.83 3.80 -2.17
C ALA A 17 10.19 4.51 -2.08
N ALA A 18 10.60 5.24 -3.13
CA ALA A 18 11.85 5.99 -3.16
C ALA A 18 11.90 7.08 -2.08
N GLU A 19 10.84 7.86 -1.90
CA GLU A 19 10.78 8.90 -0.86
C GLU A 19 10.77 8.29 0.55
N ARG A 20 10.11 7.15 0.75
CA ARG A 20 10.13 6.45 2.04
C ARG A 20 11.50 5.87 2.38
N LEU A 21 12.21 5.27 1.42
CA LEU A 21 13.59 4.84 1.60
C LEU A 21 14.52 6.02 1.91
N LYS A 22 14.36 7.15 1.21
CA LYS A 22 15.14 8.36 1.46
C LYS A 22 14.89 8.89 2.88
N THR A 23 13.64 8.96 3.31
CA THR A 23 13.26 9.36 4.67
C THR A 23 13.83 8.39 5.72
N GLY A 24 13.93 7.10 5.40
CA GLY A 24 14.58 6.05 6.20
C GLY A 24 16.12 6.13 6.21
N GLY A 25 16.73 7.16 5.63
CA GLY A 25 18.18 7.39 5.68
C GLY A 25 18.98 6.74 4.55
N HIS A 26 18.32 6.27 3.48
CA HIS A 26 19.00 5.73 2.31
C HIS A 26 19.34 6.82 1.29
N THR A 27 20.49 6.69 0.62
CA THR A 27 20.73 7.40 -0.65
C THR A 27 20.03 6.61 -1.74
N VAL A 28 19.09 7.24 -2.44
CA VAL A 28 18.23 6.56 -3.43
C VAL A 28 18.59 6.98 -4.84
N ASP A 29 18.91 6.02 -5.68
CA ASP A 29 18.99 6.17 -7.14
C ASP A 29 17.60 5.86 -7.72
N ARG A 30 16.96 6.86 -8.29
CA ARG A 30 15.66 6.77 -8.97
C ARG A 30 15.74 7.05 -10.47
N SER A 31 16.94 6.96 -11.04
CA SER A 31 17.16 7.25 -12.47
C SER A 31 16.45 6.26 -13.42
N LEU A 32 15.89 5.18 -12.87
CA LEU A 32 15.09 4.20 -13.61
C LEU A 32 13.59 4.30 -13.26
N ILE A 33 13.12 5.43 -12.76
CA ILE A 33 11.68 5.71 -12.67
C ILE A 33 11.31 6.50 -13.92
N ASP A 34 10.43 5.90 -14.72
CA ASP A 34 9.89 6.52 -15.93
C ASP A 34 8.55 7.17 -15.59
N GLU A 35 8.58 8.49 -15.43
CA GLU A 35 7.39 9.28 -15.13
C GLU A 35 6.71 9.68 -16.45
N PRO A 36 5.41 9.46 -16.63
CA PRO A 36 4.70 9.75 -17.87
C PRO A 36 4.93 11.18 -18.37
N GLY A 37 5.44 11.28 -19.61
CA GLY A 37 5.67 12.55 -20.30
C GLY A 37 6.88 13.37 -19.84
N THR A 38 7.70 12.89 -18.92
CA THR A 38 8.84 13.65 -18.36
C THR A 38 10.18 12.96 -18.46
N SER A 39 10.24 11.65 -18.60
CA SER A 39 11.47 10.86 -18.59
C SER A 39 11.67 10.07 -19.89
N THR A 40 12.89 9.58 -20.07
CA THR A 40 13.22 8.66 -21.16
C THR A 40 13.05 7.23 -20.66
N PRO A 41 12.36 6.36 -21.40
CA PRO A 41 12.21 4.96 -21.04
C PRO A 41 13.56 4.28 -20.77
N TRP A 42 13.65 3.56 -19.65
CA TRP A 42 14.85 2.82 -19.28
C TRP A 42 14.88 1.42 -19.93
N THR A 43 16.08 0.95 -20.26
CA THR A 43 16.30 -0.33 -20.95
C THR A 43 16.70 -1.45 -19.99
N SER A 44 16.53 -2.70 -20.42
CA SER A 44 17.06 -3.90 -19.75
C SER A 44 18.55 -3.79 -19.45
N ALA A 45 19.33 -3.26 -20.40
CA ALA A 45 20.77 -3.03 -20.23
C ALA A 45 21.06 -2.01 -19.10
N ALA A 46 20.27 -0.95 -18.98
CA ALA A 46 20.39 0.04 -17.91
C ALA A 46 20.13 -0.60 -16.53
N LEU A 47 19.06 -1.39 -16.38
CA LEU A 47 18.75 -2.08 -15.14
C LEU A 47 19.85 -3.09 -14.76
N LEU A 48 20.27 -3.93 -15.70
CA LEU A 48 21.36 -4.89 -15.46
C LEU A 48 22.68 -4.19 -15.11
N GLY A 49 22.96 -3.03 -15.72
CA GLY A 49 24.12 -2.20 -15.37
C GLY A 49 24.07 -1.68 -13.92
N LYS A 50 22.89 -1.34 -13.42
CA LYS A 50 22.70 -0.90 -12.01
C LYS A 50 22.78 -2.07 -11.01
N LEU A 51 22.25 -3.25 -11.36
CA LEU A 51 22.31 -4.44 -10.51
C LEU A 51 23.71 -5.09 -10.50
N PHE A 52 24.46 -4.98 -11.61
CA PHE A 52 25.80 -5.54 -11.76
C PHE A 52 26.81 -4.46 -12.20
N PRO A 53 27.02 -3.40 -11.41
CA PRO A 53 27.87 -2.29 -11.83
C PRO A 53 29.35 -2.70 -11.95
N SER A 54 30.04 -2.16 -12.96
CA SER A 54 31.47 -2.33 -13.14
C SER A 54 32.20 -1.28 -12.30
N GLY A 55 32.91 -1.71 -11.27
CA GLY A 55 33.76 -0.82 -10.46
C GLY A 55 33.04 0.00 -9.38
N GLU A 56 31.72 -0.03 -9.32
CA GLU A 56 30.93 0.65 -8.29
C GLU A 56 30.30 -0.34 -7.30
N ALA A 57 29.88 0.17 -6.14
CA ALA A 57 29.15 -0.63 -5.18
C ALA A 57 27.73 -0.92 -5.67
N THR A 58 27.32 -2.18 -5.64
CA THR A 58 25.94 -2.57 -5.90
C THR A 58 25.01 -1.98 -4.85
N PRO A 59 23.81 -1.52 -5.20
CA PRO A 59 22.80 -1.07 -4.24
C PRO A 59 22.53 -2.14 -3.20
N MET A 60 22.46 -1.77 -1.91
CA MET A 60 22.10 -2.66 -0.82
C MET A 60 20.66 -3.09 -0.90
N LEU A 61 19.81 -2.17 -1.33
CA LEU A 61 18.38 -2.34 -1.55
C LEU A 61 18.06 -2.12 -3.03
N ALA A 62 17.15 -2.91 -3.60
CA ALA A 62 16.58 -2.62 -4.90
C ALA A 62 15.06 -2.90 -4.91
N SER A 63 14.29 -1.87 -5.26
CA SER A 63 12.87 -2.00 -5.60
C SER A 63 12.73 -1.93 -7.11
N VAL A 64 12.58 -3.10 -7.74
CA VAL A 64 12.52 -3.20 -9.21
C VAL A 64 11.06 -3.40 -9.61
N ASN A 65 10.40 -2.34 -10.04
CA ASN A 65 8.97 -2.35 -10.33
C ASN A 65 8.74 -2.26 -11.84
N ALA A 66 8.11 -3.28 -12.38
CA ALA A 66 7.92 -3.49 -13.82
C ALA A 66 6.75 -4.46 -14.05
N HIS A 67 6.36 -4.66 -15.29
CA HIS A 67 5.55 -5.81 -15.67
C HIS A 67 6.40 -7.08 -15.61
N TYR A 68 5.94 -8.03 -14.81
CA TYR A 68 6.64 -9.29 -14.57
C TYR A 68 5.80 -10.48 -14.95
N ASP A 69 6.47 -11.55 -15.35
CA ASP A 69 6.06 -12.91 -15.11
C ASP A 69 7.07 -13.60 -14.17
N HIS A 70 6.92 -14.92 -13.94
CA HIS A 70 7.81 -15.64 -13.03
C HIS A 70 9.24 -15.82 -13.58
N GLN A 71 9.53 -15.50 -14.85
CA GLN A 71 10.82 -15.70 -15.50
C GLN A 71 11.40 -14.44 -16.15
N ALA A 72 10.59 -13.43 -16.42
CA ALA A 72 11.00 -12.22 -17.10
C ALA A 72 10.33 -10.97 -16.53
N LEU A 73 10.97 -9.83 -16.74
CA LEU A 73 10.36 -8.51 -16.57
C LEU A 73 10.54 -7.70 -17.84
N LEU A 74 9.54 -6.90 -18.16
CA LEU A 74 9.57 -5.96 -19.28
C LEU A 74 10.22 -4.65 -18.80
N SER A 75 11.14 -4.08 -19.56
CA SER A 75 11.66 -2.74 -19.29
C SER A 75 10.66 -1.67 -19.74
N SER A 76 10.81 -0.45 -19.23
CA SER A 76 10.03 0.70 -19.71
C SER A 76 10.20 0.94 -21.22
N ALA A 77 11.40 0.74 -21.76
CA ALA A 77 11.65 0.85 -23.19
C ALA A 77 10.98 -0.26 -24.01
N GLY A 78 10.87 -1.47 -23.43
CA GLY A 78 10.13 -2.57 -24.05
C GLY A 78 8.63 -2.31 -24.05
N ASP A 79 8.10 -1.76 -22.97
CA ASP A 79 6.68 -1.39 -22.84
C ASP A 79 6.29 -0.27 -23.83
N ALA A 80 7.15 0.74 -23.97
CA ALA A 80 6.95 1.82 -24.93
C ALA A 80 7.20 1.42 -26.40
N GLY A 81 7.70 0.20 -26.63
CA GLY A 81 8.13 -0.30 -27.95
C GLY A 81 7.37 -1.55 -28.41
N ASP A 82 8.13 -2.59 -28.71
CA ASP A 82 7.62 -3.84 -29.30
C ASP A 82 7.51 -5.01 -28.30
N GLY A 83 7.71 -4.75 -27.02
CA GLY A 83 7.68 -5.77 -25.96
C GLY A 83 8.92 -6.67 -25.91
N SER A 84 10.00 -6.33 -26.62
CA SER A 84 11.17 -7.19 -26.78
C SER A 84 12.32 -6.92 -25.80
N ASP A 85 12.36 -5.74 -25.17
CA ASP A 85 13.43 -5.38 -24.23
C ASP A 85 13.14 -5.92 -22.83
N LEU A 86 13.53 -7.17 -22.61
CA LEU A 86 13.28 -7.94 -21.39
C LEU A 86 14.56 -8.15 -20.57
N VAL A 87 14.40 -8.18 -19.24
CA VAL A 87 15.37 -8.80 -18.33
C VAL A 87 14.81 -10.14 -17.89
N THR A 88 15.55 -11.23 -18.13
CA THR A 88 15.12 -12.58 -17.73
C THR A 88 15.85 -13.06 -16.48
N ALA A 89 15.22 -13.93 -15.73
CA ALA A 89 15.85 -14.63 -14.60
C ALA A 89 17.12 -15.38 -15.09
N ALA A 90 17.09 -15.98 -16.29
CA ALA A 90 18.24 -16.62 -16.90
C ALA A 90 19.43 -15.66 -17.15
N GLN A 91 19.17 -14.43 -17.59
CA GLN A 91 20.24 -13.42 -17.74
C GLN A 91 20.86 -13.04 -16.40
N VAL A 92 20.03 -12.91 -15.34
CA VAL A 92 20.52 -12.63 -13.99
C VAL A 92 21.33 -13.80 -13.44
N ALA A 93 20.86 -15.05 -13.62
CA ALA A 93 21.57 -16.26 -13.25
C ALA A 93 22.95 -16.35 -13.93
N GLU A 94 22.99 -16.09 -15.24
CA GLU A 94 24.24 -16.13 -15.99
C GLU A 94 25.23 -15.03 -15.55
N LYS A 95 24.75 -13.80 -15.31
CA LYS A 95 25.60 -12.73 -14.79
C LYS A 95 26.15 -13.08 -13.38
N ALA A 96 25.31 -13.66 -12.51
CA ALA A 96 25.75 -14.12 -11.20
C ALA A 96 26.80 -15.24 -11.33
N ARG A 97 26.57 -16.21 -12.20
CA ARG A 97 27.51 -17.33 -12.47
C ARG A 97 28.88 -16.85 -13.00
N LEU A 98 28.90 -15.81 -13.82
CA LEU A 98 30.12 -15.23 -14.39
C LEU A 98 30.89 -14.29 -13.43
N GLY A 99 30.73 -14.44 -12.13
CA GLY A 99 31.41 -13.67 -11.11
C GLY A 99 30.61 -12.49 -10.55
N GLY A 100 29.34 -12.40 -10.91
CA GLY A 100 28.44 -11.37 -10.40
C GLY A 100 27.67 -11.77 -9.12
N ALA A 101 27.79 -13.02 -8.63
CA ALA A 101 27.03 -13.49 -7.48
C ALA A 101 27.27 -12.64 -6.22
N GLU A 102 28.49 -12.22 -5.97
CA GLU A 102 28.85 -11.34 -4.87
C GLU A 102 28.23 -9.94 -4.96
N LYS A 103 27.83 -9.52 -6.19
CA LYS A 103 27.12 -8.25 -6.38
C LYS A 103 25.72 -8.27 -5.80
N LEU A 104 25.05 -9.42 -5.85
CA LEU A 104 23.70 -9.61 -5.31
C LEU A 104 23.71 -10.25 -3.92
N ALA A 105 24.81 -10.89 -3.51
CA ALA A 105 24.90 -11.54 -2.21
C ALA A 105 24.64 -10.56 -1.05
N GLY A 106 23.77 -10.95 -0.13
CA GLY A 106 23.41 -10.14 1.02
C GLY A 106 22.55 -8.90 0.70
N ARG A 107 21.98 -8.79 -0.50
CA ARG A 107 21.11 -7.67 -0.88
C ARG A 107 19.66 -7.93 -0.52
N VAL A 108 18.88 -6.87 -0.43
CA VAL A 108 17.43 -6.91 -0.24
C VAL A 108 16.77 -6.42 -1.51
N LEU A 109 15.99 -7.28 -2.14
CA LEU A 109 15.22 -6.96 -3.33
C LEU A 109 13.73 -7.08 -3.04
N PHE A 110 12.93 -6.16 -3.58
CA PHE A 110 11.48 -6.27 -3.53
C PHE A 110 10.85 -5.64 -4.77
N THR A 111 9.61 -6.04 -5.06
CA THR A 111 8.91 -5.56 -6.26
C THR A 111 7.40 -5.52 -6.07
N MET A 112 6.76 -4.65 -6.82
CA MET A 112 5.30 -4.55 -6.98
C MET A 112 4.79 -5.43 -8.13
N GLY A 113 5.69 -6.00 -8.94
CA GLY A 113 5.38 -6.72 -10.17
C GLY A 113 4.52 -7.98 -9.99
N CYS A 114 3.84 -8.36 -11.08
CA CYS A 114 2.98 -9.54 -11.17
C CYS A 114 3.82 -10.81 -11.15
N HIS A 115 3.40 -11.85 -10.44
CA HIS A 115 4.02 -13.19 -10.45
C HIS A 115 5.54 -13.24 -10.19
N ALA A 116 6.15 -12.11 -9.85
CA ALA A 116 7.59 -12.03 -9.61
C ALA A 116 8.05 -12.95 -8.46
N GLY A 117 7.16 -13.29 -7.52
CA GLY A 117 7.39 -14.23 -6.44
C GLY A 117 6.79 -15.63 -6.69
N LEU A 118 6.30 -15.90 -7.89
CA LEU A 118 5.74 -17.23 -8.18
C LEU A 118 6.86 -18.23 -8.40
N ALA A 119 7.07 -19.09 -7.42
CA ALA A 119 8.02 -20.20 -7.53
C ALA A 119 7.34 -21.40 -8.21
N VAL A 120 7.84 -21.76 -9.39
CA VAL A 120 7.30 -22.86 -10.21
C VAL A 120 8.31 -24.00 -10.25
N PRO A 121 7.93 -25.23 -9.81
CA PRO A 121 8.81 -26.38 -9.94
C PRO A 121 9.21 -26.64 -11.40
N ASP A 122 10.49 -26.91 -11.66
CA ASP A 122 11.04 -27.15 -13.00
C ASP A 122 10.26 -28.19 -13.80
N ALA A 123 9.67 -29.17 -13.14
CA ALA A 123 8.84 -30.19 -13.77
C ALA A 123 7.56 -29.65 -14.45
N TYR A 124 7.15 -28.43 -14.10
CA TYR A 124 5.96 -27.76 -14.66
C TYR A 124 6.30 -26.74 -15.73
N VAL A 125 7.59 -26.40 -15.91
CA VAL A 125 8.05 -25.56 -16.99
C VAL A 125 8.05 -26.40 -18.27
N GLY A 126 6.87 -26.53 -18.89
CA GLY A 126 6.64 -27.46 -19.99
C GLY A 126 7.36 -27.06 -21.28
N GLY A 127 8.06 -28.04 -21.88
CA GLY A 127 8.63 -28.00 -23.21
C GLY A 127 10.04 -28.58 -23.25
N ALA A 128 10.29 -29.52 -24.15
CA ALA A 128 11.62 -30.05 -24.43
C ALA A 128 12.52 -28.91 -24.89
N GLY A 129 13.38 -28.39 -24.02
CA GLY A 129 14.29 -27.28 -24.27
C GLY A 129 14.22 -26.11 -23.29
N ALA A 130 13.19 -26.03 -22.44
CA ALA A 130 13.04 -24.97 -21.45
C ALA A 130 13.69 -25.29 -20.09
N ALA A 131 14.47 -26.32 -20.02
CA ALA A 131 15.02 -26.87 -18.77
C ALA A 131 16.25 -26.11 -18.30
N THR A 132 16.18 -24.80 -18.01
CA THR A 132 17.31 -24.16 -17.30
C THR A 132 17.06 -22.75 -16.80
N ALA A 133 15.94 -22.15 -17.08
CA ALA A 133 15.65 -20.84 -16.50
C ALA A 133 14.78 -21.04 -15.26
N GLY A 134 15.39 -21.02 -14.09
CA GLY A 134 14.69 -20.90 -12.80
C GLY A 134 13.78 -19.67 -12.80
N ASP A 135 12.78 -19.68 -11.95
CA ASP A 135 12.01 -18.48 -11.66
C ASP A 135 12.85 -17.45 -10.89
N TRP A 136 12.29 -16.24 -10.68
CA TRP A 136 12.99 -15.18 -9.95
C TRP A 136 13.39 -15.59 -8.53
N ALA A 137 12.50 -16.29 -7.80
CA ALA A 137 12.77 -16.67 -6.43
C ALA A 137 13.95 -17.64 -6.33
N GLN A 138 14.00 -18.66 -7.20
CA GLN A 138 15.09 -19.60 -7.31
C GLN A 138 16.40 -18.90 -7.74
N THR A 139 16.34 -18.13 -8.81
CA THR A 139 17.51 -17.41 -9.36
C THR A 139 18.15 -16.48 -8.35
N LEU A 140 17.34 -15.70 -7.63
CA LEU A 140 17.83 -14.77 -6.64
C LEU A 140 18.37 -15.48 -5.39
N ALA A 141 17.79 -16.63 -5.00
CA ALA A 141 18.30 -17.47 -3.93
C ALA A 141 19.68 -18.05 -4.29
N GLU A 142 19.87 -18.55 -5.52
CA GLU A 142 21.15 -19.05 -6.02
C GLU A 142 22.21 -17.92 -6.09
N ALA A 143 21.81 -16.71 -6.44
CA ALA A 143 22.65 -15.52 -6.38
C ALA A 143 22.91 -15.00 -4.97
N LYS A 144 22.43 -15.72 -3.93
CA LYS A 144 22.63 -15.42 -2.50
C LYS A 144 22.02 -14.06 -2.08
N VAL A 145 20.98 -13.62 -2.73
CA VAL A 145 20.17 -12.50 -2.26
C VAL A 145 19.67 -12.82 -0.86
N ALA A 146 19.87 -11.92 0.09
CA ALA A 146 19.49 -12.18 1.48
C ALA A 146 17.97 -12.16 1.66
N VAL A 147 17.29 -11.25 0.97
CA VAL A 147 15.84 -11.07 1.05
C VAL A 147 15.27 -10.75 -0.32
N TYR A 148 14.22 -11.44 -0.66
CA TYR A 148 13.38 -11.12 -1.82
C TYR A 148 11.91 -11.08 -1.40
N VAL A 149 11.23 -9.97 -1.66
CA VAL A 149 9.79 -9.78 -1.38
C VAL A 149 9.08 -9.50 -2.69
N ALA A 150 8.12 -10.36 -3.04
CA ALA A 150 7.44 -10.29 -4.33
C ALA A 150 6.06 -10.96 -4.28
N ASN A 151 5.23 -10.68 -5.29
CA ASN A 151 3.88 -11.23 -5.39
C ASN A 151 3.89 -12.60 -6.06
N THR A 152 3.20 -13.59 -5.47
CA THR A 152 2.98 -14.90 -6.09
C THR A 152 1.85 -14.88 -7.12
N GLY A 153 1.04 -13.83 -7.14
CA GLY A 153 -0.02 -13.57 -8.11
C GLY A 153 0.16 -12.20 -8.76
N TYR A 154 -0.92 -11.64 -9.27
CA TYR A 154 -0.89 -10.32 -9.91
C TYR A 154 -0.56 -9.22 -8.92
N GLY A 155 0.48 -8.42 -9.21
CA GLY A 155 0.69 -7.11 -8.60
C GLY A 155 -0.45 -6.19 -9.04
N ILE A 156 -1.07 -5.52 -8.09
CA ILE A 156 -2.25 -4.69 -8.34
C ILE A 156 -1.93 -3.28 -7.90
N GLY A 157 -2.15 -2.32 -8.76
CA GLY A 157 -2.05 -0.89 -8.51
C GLY A 157 -3.35 -0.17 -8.84
N ASP A 158 -3.28 1.15 -8.89
CA ASP A 158 -4.35 2.02 -9.35
C ASP A 158 -3.74 3.17 -10.16
N SER A 159 -4.36 3.53 -11.28
CA SER A 159 -3.81 4.54 -12.20
C SER A 159 -3.85 5.97 -11.67
N SER A 160 -4.57 6.23 -10.58
CA SER A 160 -4.83 7.57 -10.06
C SER A 160 -4.29 7.79 -8.65
N SER A 161 -3.81 6.73 -7.98
CA SER A 161 -3.32 6.81 -6.60
C SER A 161 -2.47 5.61 -6.21
N VAL A 162 -1.54 5.82 -5.28
CA VAL A 162 -0.74 4.74 -4.69
C VAL A 162 -1.64 3.82 -3.86
N ALA A 163 -1.97 2.65 -4.41
CA ALA A 163 -2.93 1.72 -3.85
C ALA A 163 -2.40 0.28 -3.82
N TYR A 164 -3.09 -0.58 -3.12
CA TYR A 164 -2.88 -2.03 -3.11
C TYR A 164 -1.41 -2.44 -2.92
N THR A 165 -0.81 -3.14 -3.89
CA THR A 165 0.58 -3.60 -3.81
C THR A 165 1.56 -2.44 -3.70
N GLU A 166 1.33 -1.35 -4.41
CA GLU A 166 2.16 -0.13 -4.37
C GLU A 166 2.21 0.43 -2.94
N ARG A 167 1.04 0.58 -2.31
CA ARG A 167 0.94 1.05 -0.93
C ARG A 167 1.60 0.09 0.06
N LEU A 168 1.41 -1.23 -0.11
CA LEU A 168 2.04 -2.22 0.76
C LEU A 168 3.57 -2.16 0.65
N MET A 169 4.12 -2.09 -0.58
CA MET A 169 5.56 -2.03 -0.79
C MET A 169 6.15 -0.68 -0.38
N ALA A 170 5.40 0.42 -0.49
CA ALA A 170 5.81 1.71 0.06
C ALA A 170 5.87 1.67 1.60
N LEU A 171 4.93 1.01 2.27
CA LEU A 171 4.99 0.78 3.72
C LEU A 171 6.17 -0.12 4.11
N TYR A 172 6.44 -1.16 3.34
CA TYR A 172 7.61 -2.00 3.54
C TYR A 172 8.91 -1.20 3.40
N ALA A 173 9.04 -0.42 2.33
CA ALA A 173 10.18 0.48 2.11
C ALA A 173 10.42 1.44 3.28
N LYS A 174 9.36 1.98 3.88
CA LYS A 174 9.44 2.86 5.05
C LYS A 174 10.07 2.19 6.26
N LEU A 175 9.83 0.88 6.45
CA LEU A 175 10.27 0.11 7.59
C LEU A 175 11.64 -0.56 7.39
N LEU A 176 12.28 -0.35 6.23
CA LEU A 176 13.66 -0.78 5.95
C LEU A 176 14.68 0.29 6.35
N ASP A 177 14.46 0.96 7.47
CA ASP A 177 15.30 2.04 8.01
C ASP A 177 16.43 1.55 8.94
N GLY A 178 16.59 0.23 9.08
CA GLY A 178 17.59 -0.40 9.94
C GLY A 178 17.16 -0.59 11.39
N SER A 179 15.94 -0.19 11.76
CA SER A 179 15.40 -0.41 13.12
C SER A 179 14.78 -1.80 13.29
N LEU A 180 14.43 -2.46 12.20
CA LEU A 180 13.77 -3.76 12.14
C LEU A 180 14.51 -4.71 11.22
N THR A 181 14.35 -6.01 11.47
CA THR A 181 14.74 -7.02 10.49
C THR A 181 13.78 -6.98 9.29
N ALA A 182 14.23 -7.43 8.13
CA ALA A 182 13.43 -7.40 6.90
C ALA A 182 12.11 -8.19 7.02
N GLY A 183 12.12 -9.31 7.77
CA GLY A 183 10.91 -10.09 8.04
C GLY A 183 9.93 -9.35 8.96
N GLN A 184 10.44 -8.69 10.00
CA GLN A 184 9.62 -7.82 10.87
C GLN A 184 9.04 -6.66 10.06
N ALA A 185 9.86 -6.00 9.23
CA ALA A 185 9.42 -4.90 8.38
C ALA A 185 8.24 -5.30 7.49
N LEU A 186 8.28 -6.46 6.82
CA LEU A 186 7.16 -6.93 6.02
C LEU A 186 5.92 -7.26 6.87
N THR A 187 6.11 -7.89 8.02
CA THR A 187 5.02 -8.20 8.93
C THR A 187 4.30 -6.93 9.38
N TYR A 188 5.05 -5.92 9.83
CA TYR A 188 4.47 -4.66 10.26
C TYR A 188 3.91 -3.82 9.11
N ALA A 189 4.51 -3.90 7.91
CA ALA A 189 3.94 -3.28 6.72
C ALA A 189 2.54 -3.82 6.40
N LYS A 190 2.37 -5.14 6.44
CA LYS A 190 1.05 -5.79 6.27
C LYS A 190 0.06 -5.41 7.36
N GLN A 191 0.51 -5.35 8.61
CA GLN A 191 -0.32 -4.93 9.74
C GLN A 191 -0.75 -3.46 9.59
N ALA A 192 0.19 -2.56 9.28
CA ALA A 192 -0.10 -1.14 9.07
C ALA A 192 -1.01 -0.89 7.86
N TYR A 193 -0.81 -1.66 6.79
CA TYR A 193 -1.70 -1.65 5.63
C TYR A 193 -3.13 -1.97 6.06
N TYR A 194 -3.33 -3.12 6.70
CA TYR A 194 -4.64 -3.55 7.21
C TYR A 194 -5.24 -2.52 8.18
N GLY A 195 -4.45 -2.05 9.16
CA GLY A 195 -4.87 -1.09 10.18
C GLY A 195 -5.33 0.25 9.63
N SER A 196 -4.89 0.62 8.42
CA SER A 196 -5.25 1.87 7.77
C SER A 196 -6.47 1.79 6.85
N LEU A 197 -7.09 0.61 6.69
CA LEU A 197 -8.25 0.45 5.80
C LEU A 197 -9.54 0.89 6.48
N GLY A 198 -10.28 1.76 5.83
CA GLY A 198 -11.65 2.11 6.24
C GLY A 198 -12.64 1.00 5.94
N ALA A 199 -12.40 0.25 4.85
CA ALA A 199 -13.12 -0.95 4.48
C ALA A 199 -12.14 -1.92 3.80
N VAL A 200 -12.26 -3.21 4.10
CA VAL A 200 -11.40 -4.25 3.52
C VAL A 200 -12.10 -4.84 2.29
N GLY A 201 -11.46 -4.69 1.15
CA GLY A 201 -11.93 -5.26 -0.12
C GLY A 201 -11.27 -6.61 -0.45
N VAL A 202 -11.75 -7.24 -1.52
CA VAL A 202 -11.19 -8.52 -2.00
C VAL A 202 -9.73 -8.37 -2.46
N TYR A 203 -9.39 -7.24 -3.06
CA TYR A 203 -8.02 -6.98 -3.53
C TYR A 203 -7.07 -6.66 -2.38
N ASP A 204 -7.53 -5.99 -1.31
CA ASP A 204 -6.74 -5.81 -0.09
C ASP A 204 -6.36 -7.16 0.52
N THR A 205 -7.34 -8.06 0.63
CA THR A 205 -7.11 -9.44 1.11
C THR A 205 -6.12 -10.17 0.21
N LYS A 206 -6.29 -10.05 -1.10
CA LYS A 206 -5.45 -10.73 -2.10
C LYS A 206 -3.99 -10.29 -1.97
N ILE A 207 -3.70 -8.98 -1.93
CA ILE A 207 -2.31 -8.50 -1.85
C ILE A 207 -1.64 -8.87 -0.52
N LEU A 208 -2.39 -8.84 0.59
CA LEU A 208 -1.88 -9.27 1.89
C LEU A 208 -1.46 -10.74 1.90
N GLN A 209 -2.16 -11.59 1.14
CA GLN A 209 -1.87 -13.02 1.05
C GLN A 209 -0.76 -13.34 0.07
N GLN A 210 -0.74 -12.70 -1.11
CA GLN A 210 0.18 -13.06 -2.19
C GLN A 210 1.58 -12.43 -2.08
N SER A 211 1.74 -11.33 -1.34
CA SER A 211 3.05 -10.73 -1.11
C SER A 211 3.88 -11.63 -0.19
N THR A 212 4.87 -12.29 -0.76
CA THR A 212 5.61 -13.40 -0.14
C THR A 212 7.05 -13.00 0.12
N PHE A 213 7.59 -13.50 1.22
CA PHE A 213 8.98 -13.30 1.64
C PHE A 213 9.81 -14.55 1.33
N TYR A 214 10.94 -14.36 0.68
CA TYR A 214 11.96 -15.37 0.42
C TYR A 214 13.28 -14.93 1.04
N GLY A 215 14.02 -15.85 1.65
CA GLY A 215 15.35 -15.62 2.20
C GLY A 215 15.39 -15.52 3.72
N LEU A 216 16.20 -14.61 4.26
CA LEU A 216 16.57 -14.54 5.67
C LEU A 216 15.72 -13.49 6.42
N PRO A 217 14.68 -13.88 7.18
CA PRO A 217 13.79 -12.91 7.82
C PRO A 217 14.45 -12.06 8.90
N PHE A 218 15.57 -12.53 9.45
CA PHE A 218 16.37 -11.81 10.46
C PHE A 218 17.44 -10.89 9.85
N TRP A 219 17.46 -10.71 8.53
CA TRP A 219 18.40 -9.82 7.86
C TRP A 219 18.10 -8.35 8.19
N GLU A 220 19.14 -7.61 8.54
CA GLU A 220 19.07 -6.18 8.85
C GLU A 220 19.66 -5.36 7.70
N VAL A 221 19.04 -4.24 7.40
CA VAL A 221 19.51 -3.30 6.39
C VAL A 221 20.30 -2.19 7.06
N SER A 222 21.55 -1.97 6.63
CA SER A 222 22.33 -0.85 7.12
C SER A 222 21.92 0.46 6.45
N THR A 223 21.69 1.50 7.23
CA THR A 223 21.45 2.87 6.75
C THR A 223 22.67 3.75 7.01
N ASN A 224 22.81 4.84 6.24
CA ASN A 224 23.85 5.85 6.49
C ASN A 224 23.46 6.85 7.60
N ALA A 225 22.23 6.78 8.09
CA ALA A 225 21.79 7.58 9.21
C ALA A 225 22.48 7.09 10.48
N THR A 226 23.06 8.02 11.24
CA THR A 226 23.32 7.76 12.66
C THR A 226 21.97 7.35 13.23
N GLN A 227 21.82 6.10 13.68
CA GLN A 227 20.54 5.61 14.17
C GLN A 227 19.92 6.68 15.06
N PRO A 228 18.73 7.17 14.76
CA PRO A 228 17.99 7.92 15.74
C PRO A 228 17.77 6.93 16.89
N THR A 229 18.23 7.28 18.08
CA THR A 229 18.08 6.50 19.33
C THR A 229 16.61 6.37 19.75
N THR A 230 15.72 6.77 18.92
CA THR A 230 14.27 6.57 19.00
C THR A 230 13.80 6.10 17.64
N SER A 231 13.21 4.92 17.61
CA SER A 231 12.41 4.39 16.52
C SER A 231 11.67 5.53 15.81
N SER A 232 12.16 5.93 14.63
CA SER A 232 11.40 6.83 13.77
C SER A 232 10.39 6.02 12.94
N THR A 233 9.61 5.17 13.58
CA THR A 233 8.24 5.15 13.19
C THR A 233 7.89 6.63 13.17
N ALA A 234 7.50 7.21 12.03
CA ALA A 234 6.73 8.44 12.11
C ALA A 234 5.65 8.09 13.13
N ALA A 235 6.01 8.34 14.36
CA ALA A 235 5.13 8.19 15.46
C ALA A 235 3.91 8.96 14.99
N ARG A 236 2.83 8.28 14.75
CA ARG A 236 1.58 8.88 15.06
C ARG A 236 1.73 9.18 16.53
N SER A 237 2.42 10.30 16.80
CA SER A 237 2.68 10.83 18.12
C SER A 237 1.36 11.38 18.62
N SER A 238 0.44 10.46 18.88
CA SER A 238 -0.64 10.75 19.80
C SER A 238 -0.19 10.25 21.16
N ALA A 239 -0.11 11.15 22.11
CA ALA A 239 -0.14 10.74 23.50
C ALA A 239 -1.22 9.68 23.65
N ALA A 240 -0.93 8.62 24.42
CA ALA A 240 -1.93 7.57 24.70
C ALA A 240 -3.25 8.24 25.05
N VAL A 241 -4.32 7.79 24.44
CA VAL A 241 -5.65 8.33 24.72
C VAL A 241 -6.02 7.94 26.14
N GLU A 242 -6.46 8.90 26.93
CA GLU A 242 -6.97 8.70 28.29
C GLU A 242 -8.50 8.73 28.27
N PRO A 243 -9.17 7.57 28.18
CA PRO A 243 -10.62 7.53 28.15
C PRO A 243 -11.22 8.00 29.50
N THR A 244 -12.35 8.69 29.42
CA THR A 244 -13.12 9.15 30.60
C THR A 244 -14.46 8.46 30.64
N THR A 245 -15.03 8.33 31.87
CA THR A 245 -16.35 7.72 32.04
C THR A 245 -17.45 8.74 31.79
N ASP A 246 -18.28 8.45 30.80
CA ASP A 246 -19.52 9.16 30.52
C ASP A 246 -20.70 8.41 31.16
N PRO A 247 -21.67 9.10 31.80
CA PRO A 247 -22.79 8.43 32.48
C PRO A 247 -23.69 7.61 31.52
N THR A 248 -23.69 7.94 30.23
CA THR A 248 -24.57 7.31 29.24
C THR A 248 -23.81 6.33 28.37
N LEU A 249 -22.58 6.69 27.93
CA LEU A 249 -21.79 5.93 26.98
C LEU A 249 -20.77 5.00 27.66
N GLY A 250 -20.55 5.12 28.95
CA GLY A 250 -19.51 4.38 29.66
C GLY A 250 -18.11 4.97 29.39
N LEU A 251 -17.10 4.13 29.31
CA LEU A 251 -15.73 4.57 29.09
C LEU A 251 -15.55 4.99 27.64
N GLN A 252 -15.22 6.27 27.42
CA GLN A 252 -15.14 6.84 26.07
C GLN A 252 -14.09 7.94 25.96
N ALA A 253 -13.68 8.24 24.71
CA ALA A 253 -12.90 9.44 24.39
C ALA A 253 -13.52 10.16 23.19
N PRO A 254 -13.76 11.49 23.30
CA PRO A 254 -14.30 12.28 22.21
C PRO A 254 -13.20 12.64 21.20
N PHE A 255 -13.54 12.60 19.91
CA PHE A 255 -12.71 13.04 18.80
C PHE A 255 -13.49 14.04 17.96
N THR A 256 -12.79 15.05 17.45
CA THR A 256 -13.37 16.00 16.49
C THR A 256 -12.38 16.20 15.38
N MET A 257 -12.89 16.11 14.14
CA MET A 257 -12.14 16.40 12.92
C MET A 257 -12.86 17.51 12.16
N THR A 258 -12.07 18.46 11.65
CA THR A 258 -12.56 19.56 10.79
C THR A 258 -11.61 19.63 9.59
N PRO A 259 -11.84 18.77 8.56
CA PRO A 259 -10.94 18.67 7.42
C PRO A 259 -11.07 19.88 6.50
N THR A 260 -9.95 20.31 5.91
CA THR A 260 -9.94 21.22 4.77
C THR A 260 -9.75 20.41 3.52
N LEU A 261 -10.86 20.01 2.88
CA LEU A 261 -10.83 19.15 1.70
C LEU A 261 -10.64 19.98 0.44
N THR A 262 -9.72 19.53 -0.41
CA THR A 262 -9.42 20.11 -1.73
C THR A 262 -9.88 19.15 -2.81
N GLU A 263 -10.55 19.67 -3.82
CA GLU A 263 -10.95 18.90 -5.00
C GLU A 263 -9.75 18.62 -5.89
N VAL A 264 -9.61 17.38 -6.32
CA VAL A 264 -8.65 16.92 -7.33
C VAL A 264 -9.43 16.47 -8.54
N THR A 265 -9.10 17.01 -9.70
CA THR A 265 -9.67 16.63 -11.00
C THR A 265 -8.63 15.88 -11.81
N THR A 266 -9.03 14.72 -12.33
CA THR A 266 -8.26 13.87 -13.24
C THR A 266 -9.07 13.61 -14.50
N ASP A 267 -8.48 12.97 -15.50
CA ASP A 267 -9.19 12.52 -16.72
C ASP A 267 -10.30 11.50 -16.40
N ASP A 268 -10.15 10.75 -15.30
CA ASP A 268 -11.08 9.73 -14.84
C ASP A 268 -12.26 10.29 -14.03
N GLY A 269 -12.13 11.51 -13.49
CA GLY A 269 -13.17 12.14 -12.70
C GLY A 269 -12.65 13.04 -11.60
N ARG A 270 -13.41 13.17 -10.51
CA ARG A 270 -13.10 14.04 -9.38
C ARG A 270 -13.11 13.26 -8.07
N PHE A 271 -12.20 13.62 -7.17
CA PHE A 271 -12.19 13.16 -5.77
C PHE A 271 -11.70 14.30 -4.86
N TRP A 272 -11.76 14.09 -3.55
CA TRP A 272 -11.33 15.09 -2.55
C TRP A 272 -10.25 14.50 -1.66
N THR A 273 -9.31 15.33 -1.26
CA THR A 273 -8.22 14.98 -0.36
C THR A 273 -7.83 16.16 0.51
N ALA A 274 -6.93 15.96 1.47
CA ALA A 274 -6.22 16.98 2.21
C ALA A 274 -4.77 16.54 2.42
N ASP A 275 -3.87 17.47 2.77
CA ASP A 275 -2.42 17.21 2.88
C ASP A 275 -2.06 16.09 3.87
N ASP A 276 -2.89 15.88 4.90
CA ASP A 276 -2.71 14.88 5.95
C ASP A 276 -3.58 13.62 5.75
N MET A 277 -4.23 13.49 4.60
CA MET A 277 -5.15 12.39 4.29
C MET A 277 -4.64 11.51 3.18
N ASP A 278 -4.77 10.21 3.39
CA ASP A 278 -4.61 9.21 2.33
C ASP A 278 -5.98 8.95 1.66
N PRO A 279 -6.02 8.62 0.36
CA PRO A 279 -7.26 8.19 -0.26
C PRO A 279 -7.70 6.81 0.27
N GLN A 280 -8.98 6.62 0.49
CA GLN A 280 -9.60 5.31 0.57
C GLN A 280 -9.88 4.83 -0.84
N VAL A 281 -9.12 3.85 -1.26
CA VAL A 281 -9.21 3.20 -2.55
C VAL A 281 -9.84 1.83 -2.34
N THR A 282 -10.95 1.57 -2.97
CA THR A 282 -11.67 0.29 -2.87
C THR A 282 -12.24 -0.07 -4.24
N HIS A 283 -12.01 -1.30 -4.65
CA HIS A 283 -12.41 -1.84 -5.94
C HIS A 283 -13.85 -1.49 -6.32
N TYR A 284 -14.00 -0.88 -7.48
CA TYR A 284 -15.26 -0.39 -8.06
C TYR A 284 -16.03 0.59 -7.18
N GLN A 285 -15.38 1.26 -6.27
CA GLN A 285 -15.97 2.28 -5.43
C GLN A 285 -15.36 3.65 -5.71
N PRO A 286 -16.12 4.73 -5.52
CA PRO A 286 -15.61 6.09 -5.58
C PRO A 286 -14.50 6.31 -4.54
N THR A 287 -13.38 6.87 -4.99
CA THR A 287 -12.27 7.27 -4.11
C THR A 287 -12.76 8.30 -3.10
N GLN A 288 -12.50 8.07 -1.81
CA GLN A 288 -12.92 8.95 -0.73
C GLN A 288 -11.72 9.45 0.08
N PRO A 289 -11.77 10.66 0.66
CA PRO A 289 -10.77 11.10 1.61
C PRO A 289 -10.80 10.22 2.86
N LYS A 290 -9.61 9.96 3.44
CA LYS A 290 -9.48 9.12 4.62
C LYS A 290 -8.37 9.64 5.52
N THR A 291 -8.63 9.70 6.81
CA THR A 291 -7.61 9.89 7.84
C THR A 291 -7.63 8.76 8.85
N THR A 292 -6.52 8.59 9.53
CA THR A 292 -6.36 7.56 10.55
C THR A 292 -5.81 8.21 11.80
N LEU A 293 -6.54 8.09 12.91
CA LEU A 293 -6.21 8.67 14.20
C LEU A 293 -5.91 7.55 15.19
N SER A 294 -4.77 7.59 15.88
CA SER A 294 -4.50 6.61 16.92
C SER A 294 -5.48 6.81 18.08
N VAL A 295 -6.08 5.70 18.49
CA VAL A 295 -7.00 5.62 19.64
C VAL A 295 -6.50 4.59 20.65
N THR A 296 -5.24 4.19 20.58
CA THR A 296 -4.62 3.29 21.53
C THR A 296 -4.65 3.90 22.92
N ALA A 297 -5.19 3.17 23.90
CA ALA A 297 -5.28 3.56 25.30
C ALA A 297 -4.62 2.51 26.18
N THR A 298 -3.86 2.94 27.20
CA THR A 298 -3.14 2.03 28.08
C THR A 298 -4.11 1.15 28.88
N GLY A 299 -3.99 -0.18 28.71
CA GLY A 299 -4.79 -1.16 29.44
C GLY A 299 -6.29 -1.16 29.08
N LYS A 300 -6.68 -0.53 27.97
CA LYS A 300 -8.05 -0.52 27.47
C LYS A 300 -8.07 -0.89 25.98
N LEU A 301 -9.20 -1.39 25.51
CA LEU A 301 -9.44 -1.72 24.12
C LEU A 301 -10.58 -0.86 23.56
N ALA A 302 -10.30 -0.14 22.48
CA ALA A 302 -11.34 0.50 21.70
C ALA A 302 -12.15 -0.57 20.96
N HIS A 303 -13.48 -0.49 21.00
CA HIS A 303 -14.37 -1.50 20.42
C HIS A 303 -15.45 -0.93 19.51
N GLY A 304 -15.57 0.39 19.42
CA GLY A 304 -16.56 1.03 18.56
C GLY A 304 -16.37 2.55 18.53
N ALA A 305 -16.94 3.16 17.49
CA ALA A 305 -17.02 4.60 17.37
C ALA A 305 -18.47 5.02 17.14
N LEU A 306 -18.95 5.94 17.95
CA LEU A 306 -20.26 6.57 17.81
C LEU A 306 -20.08 7.96 17.20
N ILE A 307 -20.69 8.21 16.04
CA ILE A 307 -20.74 9.55 15.48
C ILE A 307 -21.71 10.39 16.29
N SER A 308 -21.21 11.43 16.95
CA SER A 308 -21.97 12.29 17.86
C SER A 308 -22.45 13.58 17.19
N SER A 309 -21.76 14.06 16.15
CA SER A 309 -22.16 15.24 15.40
C SER A 309 -21.58 15.22 13.97
N LEU A 310 -22.35 15.75 13.01
CA LEU A 310 -21.92 15.94 11.63
C LEU A 310 -22.38 17.31 11.15
N THR A 311 -21.50 18.00 10.42
CA THR A 311 -21.89 19.07 9.50
C THR A 311 -21.33 18.76 8.12
N SER A 312 -22.10 19.00 7.07
CA SER A 312 -21.72 18.62 5.71
C SER A 312 -22.34 19.55 4.68
N HIS A 313 -21.77 19.53 3.49
CA HIS A 313 -22.37 20.09 2.29
C HIS A 313 -22.31 19.06 1.16
N ASP A 314 -23.21 19.21 0.19
CA ASP A 314 -23.31 18.32 -0.94
C ASP A 314 -22.81 19.02 -2.21
N VAL A 315 -21.99 18.33 -3.00
CA VAL A 315 -21.56 18.71 -4.34
C VAL A 315 -22.30 17.80 -5.33
N THR A 316 -23.13 18.41 -6.18
CA THR A 316 -23.95 17.67 -7.15
C THR A 316 -23.25 17.56 -8.52
N GLY A 317 -23.67 16.61 -9.34
CA GLY A 317 -23.12 16.43 -10.69
C GLY A 317 -21.66 15.97 -10.68
N VAL A 318 -21.25 15.23 -9.65
CA VAL A 318 -19.91 14.70 -9.54
C VAL A 318 -19.79 13.41 -10.33
N ARG A 319 -18.86 13.38 -11.28
CA ARG A 319 -18.32 12.14 -11.84
C ARG A 319 -17.16 11.73 -10.95
N PRO A 320 -17.28 10.70 -10.10
CA PRO A 320 -16.23 10.34 -9.18
C PRO A 320 -15.11 9.58 -9.89
N VAL A 321 -13.89 9.69 -9.40
CA VAL A 321 -12.84 8.70 -9.70
C VAL A 321 -13.26 7.39 -9.04
N VAL A 322 -13.46 6.35 -9.84
CA VAL A 322 -13.80 5.01 -9.38
C VAL A 322 -12.57 4.13 -9.50
N THR A 323 -12.15 3.59 -8.39
CA THR A 323 -10.97 2.71 -8.34
C THR A 323 -11.17 1.50 -9.24
N THR A 324 -10.27 1.37 -10.20
CA THR A 324 -10.17 0.20 -11.05
C THR A 324 -8.81 -0.43 -10.83
N PRO A 325 -8.75 -1.63 -10.23
CA PRO A 325 -7.48 -2.32 -10.04
C PRO A 325 -6.79 -2.56 -11.37
N VAL A 326 -5.59 -2.05 -11.52
CA VAL A 326 -4.78 -2.18 -12.73
C VAL A 326 -3.72 -3.25 -12.49
N VAL A 327 -3.60 -4.16 -13.44
CA VAL A 327 -2.54 -5.17 -13.51
C VAL A 327 -1.75 -5.07 -14.81
N ASP A 328 -2.36 -4.39 -15.79
CA ASP A 328 -1.81 -4.12 -17.13
C ASP A 328 -2.64 -3.00 -17.74
N THR A 329 -2.01 -1.99 -18.33
CA THR A 329 -2.67 -0.84 -18.97
C THR A 329 -3.54 -1.19 -20.17
N THR A 330 -3.32 -2.37 -20.76
CA THR A 330 -4.18 -2.87 -21.85
C THR A 330 -5.52 -3.40 -21.35
N ALA A 331 -5.75 -3.42 -20.03
CA ALA A 331 -6.97 -3.97 -19.44
C ALA A 331 -8.19 -3.07 -19.69
N ALA A 332 -9.34 -3.73 -19.77
CA ALA A 332 -10.62 -3.18 -20.15
C ALA A 332 -11.06 -1.96 -19.31
N ALA A 333 -11.90 -1.14 -19.94
CA ALA A 333 -12.53 0.03 -19.34
C ALA A 333 -13.08 -0.24 -17.93
N PRO A 334 -12.99 0.74 -17.02
CA PRO A 334 -13.44 0.60 -15.65
C PRO A 334 -14.89 0.12 -15.60
N SER A 335 -15.14 -0.91 -14.81
CA SER A 335 -16.50 -1.32 -14.55
C SER A 335 -17.17 -0.28 -13.65
N VAL A 336 -18.34 0.08 -14.03
CA VAL A 336 -19.14 1.12 -13.41
C VAL A 336 -19.86 0.53 -12.21
N ARG A 337 -19.86 1.25 -11.09
CA ARG A 337 -20.69 0.92 -9.93
C ARG A 337 -22.16 0.88 -10.37
N SER A 338 -22.86 -0.19 -10.00
CA SER A 338 -24.24 -0.45 -10.46
C SER A 338 -25.32 -0.13 -9.42
N ASP A 339 -24.95 0.32 -8.20
CA ASP A 339 -25.89 0.62 -7.14
C ASP A 339 -25.84 2.09 -6.71
N ASP A 340 -26.96 2.61 -6.17
CA ASP A 340 -27.10 3.96 -5.67
C ASP A 340 -26.86 4.09 -4.17
N ALA A 341 -26.38 3.01 -3.53
CA ALA A 341 -26.11 3.04 -2.08
C ALA A 341 -24.98 4.03 -1.75
N ALA A 342 -25.08 4.66 -0.59
CA ALA A 342 -24.04 5.56 -0.13
C ALA A 342 -22.71 4.80 0.08
N TRP A 343 -21.62 5.36 -0.44
CA TRP A 343 -20.27 4.85 -0.23
C TRP A 343 -19.35 5.90 0.39
N PRO A 344 -18.62 5.58 1.48
CA PRO A 344 -18.70 4.34 2.27
C PRO A 344 -20.02 4.22 3.02
N ALA A 345 -20.46 3.01 3.32
CA ALA A 345 -21.67 2.78 4.13
C ALA A 345 -21.48 3.26 5.59
N SER A 346 -20.26 3.21 6.11
CA SER A 346 -19.87 3.77 7.41
C SER A 346 -18.67 4.69 7.20
N ILE A 347 -18.72 5.88 7.79
CA ILE A 347 -17.64 6.87 7.73
C ILE A 347 -16.63 6.74 8.87
N ALA A 348 -16.85 5.82 9.80
CA ALA A 348 -15.96 5.57 10.92
C ALA A 348 -15.79 4.07 11.15
N ASN A 349 -14.57 3.64 11.40
CA ASN A 349 -14.23 2.26 11.73
C ASN A 349 -13.09 2.23 12.76
N ILE A 350 -13.11 1.26 13.69
CA ILE A 350 -11.98 0.97 14.58
C ILE A 350 -11.22 -0.21 14.00
N THR A 351 -9.92 -0.04 13.82
CA THR A 351 -9.02 -1.11 13.42
C THR A 351 -8.05 -1.44 14.55
N THR A 352 -7.64 -2.70 14.61
CA THR A 352 -6.69 -3.20 15.60
C THR A 352 -5.58 -3.95 14.85
N TRP A 353 -4.33 -3.61 15.15
CA TRP A 353 -3.19 -4.20 14.48
C TRP A 353 -1.96 -4.21 15.39
N HIS A 354 -0.90 -4.95 15.02
CA HIS A 354 0.33 -4.99 15.78
C HIS A 354 1.38 -4.07 15.15
N SER A 355 1.82 -3.07 15.91
CA SER A 355 2.96 -2.21 15.58
C SER A 355 4.24 -2.75 16.24
N PRO A 356 5.42 -2.21 15.88
CA PRO A 356 6.66 -2.53 16.58
C PRO A 356 6.60 -2.28 18.11
N GLU A 357 5.80 -1.30 18.53
CA GLU A 357 5.62 -0.91 19.93
C GLU A 357 4.57 -1.75 20.66
N GLY A 358 3.81 -2.58 19.95
CA GLY A 358 2.77 -3.44 20.51
C GLY A 358 1.42 -3.31 19.83
N LEU A 359 0.35 -3.60 20.56
CA LEU A 359 -1.01 -3.51 20.04
C LEU A 359 -1.39 -2.05 19.79
N ALA A 360 -1.71 -1.72 18.57
CA ALA A 360 -2.19 -0.41 18.14
C ALA A 360 -3.67 -0.49 17.74
N GLN A 361 -4.42 0.57 18.05
CA GLN A 361 -5.79 0.73 17.62
C GLN A 361 -5.96 2.10 16.98
N ASP A 362 -6.63 2.12 15.84
CA ASP A 362 -6.85 3.32 15.06
C ASP A 362 -8.35 3.54 14.80
N LEU A 363 -8.76 4.80 14.86
CA LEU A 363 -10.02 5.28 14.33
C LEU A 363 -9.77 5.73 12.88
N VAL A 364 -10.32 5.00 11.94
CA VAL A 364 -10.30 5.37 10.52
C VAL A 364 -11.56 6.18 10.22
N LEU A 365 -11.39 7.43 9.81
CA LEU A 365 -12.48 8.34 9.45
C LEU A 365 -12.42 8.66 7.95
N MET A 366 -13.57 8.63 7.31
CA MET A 366 -13.75 8.98 5.91
C MET A 366 -14.70 10.19 5.82
N PRO A 367 -14.16 11.44 5.72
CA PRO A 367 -14.99 12.64 5.70
C PRO A 367 -15.63 12.92 4.33
N GLY A 368 -15.94 11.88 3.59
CA GLY A 368 -16.65 11.94 2.32
C GLY A 368 -17.57 10.75 2.14
N GLN A 369 -18.66 10.95 1.40
CA GLN A 369 -19.61 9.90 1.07
C GLN A 369 -20.25 10.21 -0.30
N PHE A 370 -20.17 9.28 -1.22
CA PHE A 370 -20.79 9.42 -2.54
C PHE A 370 -22.10 8.65 -2.63
N THR A 371 -23.08 9.23 -3.28
CA THR A 371 -24.37 8.59 -3.58
C THR A 371 -24.70 8.83 -5.06
N GLY A 372 -25.08 7.77 -5.76
CA GLY A 372 -25.43 7.82 -7.17
C GLY A 372 -24.75 6.72 -7.98
N SER A 373 -25.36 6.38 -9.11
CA SER A 373 -24.84 5.41 -10.06
C SER A 373 -23.77 6.07 -10.94
N THR A 374 -22.59 5.46 -10.98
CA THR A 374 -21.57 5.87 -11.94
C THR A 374 -21.94 5.47 -13.38
N HIS A 375 -23.03 4.68 -13.56
CA HIS A 375 -23.52 4.29 -14.88
C HIS A 375 -24.01 5.50 -15.69
N ASP A 376 -24.64 6.47 -15.02
CA ASP A 376 -25.09 7.73 -15.62
C ASP A 376 -24.00 8.82 -15.58
N GLY A 377 -22.85 8.52 -15.03
CA GLY A 377 -21.67 9.37 -15.00
C GLY A 377 -21.64 10.43 -13.90
N THR A 378 -22.72 10.63 -13.14
CA THR A 378 -22.75 11.67 -12.10
C THR A 378 -23.58 11.28 -10.89
N GLY A 379 -23.18 11.81 -9.73
CA GLY A 379 -23.90 11.64 -8.48
C GLY A 379 -23.72 12.83 -7.53
N VAL A 380 -23.93 12.59 -6.27
CA VAL A 380 -23.77 13.56 -5.19
C VAL A 380 -22.62 13.13 -4.29
N GLN A 381 -21.61 13.96 -4.19
CA GLN A 381 -20.55 13.82 -3.20
C GLN A 381 -20.92 14.65 -1.97
N ARG A 382 -21.15 14.00 -0.86
CA ARG A 382 -21.24 14.64 0.45
C ARG A 382 -19.88 14.78 1.06
N LEU A 383 -19.53 15.96 1.51
CA LEU A 383 -18.29 16.27 2.21
C LEU A 383 -18.64 16.70 3.63
N PHE A 384 -17.98 16.06 4.62
CA PHE A 384 -18.21 16.39 6.02
C PHE A 384 -17.22 17.47 6.47
N ASP A 385 -17.73 18.67 6.69
CA ASP A 385 -16.95 19.83 7.16
C ASP A 385 -16.52 19.66 8.62
N ARG A 386 -17.29 18.89 9.38
CA ARG A 386 -16.98 18.51 10.75
C ARG A 386 -17.53 17.13 11.06
N VAL A 387 -16.70 16.31 11.68
CA VAL A 387 -17.08 14.99 12.23
C VAL A 387 -16.72 14.98 13.71
N GLY A 388 -17.74 14.83 14.58
CA GLY A 388 -17.55 14.51 15.98
C GLY A 388 -17.84 13.04 16.23
N ALA A 389 -16.95 12.35 16.93
CA ALA A 389 -17.08 10.94 17.26
C ALA A 389 -16.70 10.69 18.72
N SER A 390 -17.32 9.71 19.35
CA SER A 390 -16.89 9.16 20.64
C SER A 390 -16.39 7.74 20.41
N VAL A 391 -15.14 7.47 20.71
CA VAL A 391 -14.58 6.11 20.71
C VAL A 391 -14.90 5.47 22.04
N LEU A 392 -15.48 4.28 21.98
CA LEU A 392 -15.91 3.52 23.15
C LEU A 392 -14.83 2.50 23.53
N TYR A 393 -14.54 2.40 24.82
CA TYR A 393 -13.50 1.53 25.35
C TYR A 393 -14.07 0.52 26.35
N ARG A 394 -13.34 -0.59 26.48
CA ARG A 394 -13.63 -1.65 27.47
C ARG A 394 -12.35 -2.16 28.11
N ASP A 395 -12.48 -2.89 29.18
CA ASP A 395 -11.37 -3.66 29.74
C ASP A 395 -11.06 -4.88 28.86
N PRO A 396 -9.78 -5.28 28.72
CA PRO A 396 -9.43 -6.48 27.96
C PRO A 396 -10.08 -7.77 28.47
N SER A 397 -10.40 -7.82 29.77
CA SER A 397 -11.07 -8.95 30.41
C SER A 397 -12.59 -8.98 30.21
N ASP A 398 -13.17 -7.92 29.67
CA ASP A 398 -14.59 -7.86 29.39
C ASP A 398 -14.94 -8.76 28.20
N THR A 399 -15.82 -9.71 28.40
CA THR A 399 -16.26 -10.69 27.41
C THR A 399 -17.67 -10.44 26.88
N ASP A 400 -18.35 -9.41 27.35
CA ASP A 400 -19.65 -9.05 26.78
C ASP A 400 -19.46 -8.29 25.45
N PHE A 401 -19.77 -8.99 24.37
CA PHE A 401 -19.76 -8.47 23.01
C PHE A 401 -21.16 -8.39 22.40
N THR A 402 -22.19 -8.47 23.24
CA THR A 402 -23.57 -8.41 22.75
C THR A 402 -23.83 -7.03 22.15
N ALA A 403 -24.06 -6.99 20.85
CA ALA A 403 -24.42 -5.77 20.18
C ALA A 403 -25.77 -5.25 20.72
N PRO A 404 -25.91 -3.94 21.01
CA PRO A 404 -27.18 -3.40 21.47
C PRO A 404 -28.25 -3.62 20.39
N THR A 405 -29.40 -4.11 20.79
CA THR A 405 -30.55 -4.29 19.90
C THR A 405 -31.31 -2.98 19.83
N VAL A 406 -31.39 -2.36 18.66
CA VAL A 406 -32.24 -1.21 18.41
C VAL A 406 -33.67 -1.73 18.21
N THR A 407 -34.48 -1.59 19.22
CA THR A 407 -35.91 -2.03 19.20
C THR A 407 -36.84 -0.98 18.57
N GLN A 408 -36.43 0.29 18.58
CA GLN A 408 -37.19 1.38 17.97
C GLN A 408 -36.25 2.54 17.59
N ALA A 409 -36.35 3.00 16.35
CA ALA A 409 -35.75 4.26 15.91
C ALA A 409 -36.86 5.24 15.55
N THR A 410 -36.95 6.35 16.26
CA THR A 410 -37.89 7.45 15.95
C THR A 410 -37.08 8.58 15.32
N GLY A 411 -37.17 8.73 13.97
CA GLY A 411 -36.69 9.91 13.28
C GLY A 411 -37.74 11.02 13.34
N LYS A 412 -37.34 12.24 13.74
CA LYS A 412 -38.16 13.41 13.43
C LYS A 412 -37.85 13.78 11.98
N PRO A 413 -38.84 13.92 11.09
CA PRO A 413 -38.56 14.49 9.78
C PRO A 413 -38.00 15.90 10.00
N ASN A 414 -36.91 16.20 9.32
CA ASN A 414 -36.38 17.56 9.28
C ASN A 414 -37.44 18.48 8.67
N ALA A 415 -37.83 19.51 9.43
CA ALA A 415 -38.72 20.57 8.97
C ALA A 415 -38.00 21.50 8.02
#